data_b70cc5d4a58a3227558e609bcf410b92
#
_entry.id   b70cc5d4a58a3227558e609bcf410b92
#
_cell.length_a   1.000
_cell.length_b   1.000
_cell.length_c   1.000
_cell.angle_alpha   90.00
_cell.angle_beta   90.00
_cell.angle_gamma   90.00
#
_symmetry.space_group_name_H-M   'P 1'
#
loop_
_entity.id
_entity.type
_entity.pdbx_description
1 polymer ?
#
loop_
_entity_poly.entity_id
_entity_poly.type
_entity_poly.pdbx_seq_one_letter_code
_entity_poly.pdbx_strand_id
1 'polypeptide(L)'
;AAGEPTGVLLEKAVRLVESHLPVESAEEIRGALLEAQAEAHRLGLTGVHSVEVTGLEDFTRMELDGVLRLRVLQTIPLPRLEHAIGAGLRSGFGGEWLRIGGVKMFTDGALGSRTAWMRQPYEGGAAGDVGICTLEPEEFRDHVRRAAAAGIASTVHAIGDAAVEMAIDVLGGAERLPAMPHRIEHVQLCPPDLWARAGRSGLVGSMQPIHLMTDIPAAERHWGHERARGAYAFAPLARAGMTLAFGSDVPVESCDPRLGLFAAVRRVGWDGAPAEGWWMENAVTAEQALRAYTEGPAFAAGLPHRQGRLLPGYDADLVAWDVDPLDCEPDALCQMRCVLTMVGGEVVQRA
;
A
#
# COMPACT_ATOMS: atom_id res chain seq x y z
N ALA A 1 16.87 19.74 -26.31
CA ALA A 1 16.27 18.59 -26.97
C ALA A 1 15.55 19.07 -28.23
N ALA A 2 15.74 18.37 -29.32
CA ALA A 2 15.31 18.80 -30.68
C ALA A 2 13.80 18.62 -30.96
N GLY A 3 12.96 18.47 -29.93
CA GLY A 3 11.51 18.29 -30.08
C GLY A 3 11.06 16.90 -30.57
N GLU A 4 11.96 15.98 -30.71
CA GLU A 4 11.63 14.59 -31.08
C GLU A 4 11.06 13.84 -29.86
N PRO A 5 9.91 13.14 -30.00
CA PRO A 5 9.34 12.33 -28.92
C PRO A 5 10.30 11.23 -28.49
N THR A 6 10.48 11.04 -27.19
CA THR A 6 11.33 9.98 -26.63
C THR A 6 10.62 8.62 -26.53
N GLY A 7 9.29 8.59 -26.72
CA GLY A 7 8.46 7.43 -26.47
C GLY A 7 8.05 7.24 -25.00
N VAL A 8 8.61 8.04 -24.08
CA VAL A 8 8.24 8.02 -22.67
C VAL A 8 7.01 8.90 -22.45
N LEU A 9 5.96 8.32 -21.89
CA LEU A 9 4.73 9.00 -21.50
C LEU A 9 4.69 9.14 -19.98
N LEU A 10 4.48 10.36 -19.49
CA LEU A 10 4.40 10.65 -18.07
C LEU A 10 2.99 11.05 -17.68
N GLU A 11 2.53 10.55 -16.53
CA GLU A 11 1.26 10.91 -15.89
C GLU A 11 0.06 10.81 -16.86
N LYS A 12 -0.69 11.89 -17.04
CA LYS A 12 -1.90 11.92 -17.89
C LYS A 12 -1.62 11.59 -19.38
N ALA A 13 -0.36 11.69 -19.83
CA ALA A 13 -0.01 11.36 -21.21
C ALA A 13 -0.13 9.85 -21.52
N VAL A 14 -0.06 8.98 -20.50
CA VAL A 14 -0.27 7.52 -20.64
C VAL A 14 -1.63 7.21 -21.27
N ARG A 15 -2.66 8.01 -20.97
CA ARG A 15 -4.02 7.86 -21.53
C ARG A 15 -4.07 7.94 -23.07
N LEU A 16 -3.08 8.57 -23.71
CA LEU A 16 -2.99 8.62 -25.17
C LEU A 16 -2.82 7.24 -25.79
N VAL A 17 -2.19 6.31 -25.07
CA VAL A 17 -2.01 4.91 -25.51
C VAL A 17 -3.12 4.03 -24.94
N GLU A 18 -3.44 4.16 -23.65
CA GLU A 18 -4.47 3.36 -22.99
C GLU A 18 -5.81 3.38 -23.76
N SER A 19 -6.20 4.54 -24.29
CA SER A 19 -7.44 4.68 -25.07
C SER A 19 -7.46 3.87 -26.37
N HIS A 20 -6.33 3.30 -26.81
CA HIS A 20 -6.18 2.49 -28.01
C HIS A 20 -5.90 1.00 -27.72
N LEU A 21 -5.75 0.65 -26.44
CA LEU A 21 -5.60 -0.74 -26.06
C LEU A 21 -6.92 -1.50 -26.24
N PRO A 22 -6.88 -2.78 -26.63
CA PRO A 22 -8.06 -3.63 -26.63
C PRO A 22 -8.70 -3.66 -25.25
N VAL A 23 -10.02 -3.67 -25.19
CA VAL A 23 -10.76 -3.87 -23.94
C VAL A 23 -10.90 -5.37 -23.73
N GLU A 24 -10.40 -5.87 -22.59
CA GLU A 24 -10.52 -7.27 -22.23
C GLU A 24 -12.01 -7.64 -22.03
N SER A 25 -12.36 -8.84 -22.42
CA SER A 25 -13.68 -9.40 -22.14
C SER A 25 -13.83 -9.74 -20.65
N ALA A 26 -15.07 -9.78 -20.16
CA ALA A 26 -15.34 -10.19 -18.77
C ALA A 26 -14.83 -11.61 -18.46
N GLU A 27 -14.74 -12.50 -19.46
CA GLU A 27 -14.21 -13.86 -19.29
C GLU A 27 -12.68 -13.85 -19.14
N GLU A 28 -11.98 -13.03 -19.92
CA GLU A 28 -10.53 -12.84 -19.80
C GLU A 28 -10.16 -12.23 -18.45
N ILE A 29 -10.86 -11.17 -18.01
CA ILE A 29 -10.66 -10.55 -16.70
C ILE A 29 -10.90 -11.58 -15.59
N ARG A 30 -11.99 -12.35 -15.66
CA ARG A 30 -12.30 -13.39 -14.69
C ARG A 30 -11.21 -14.46 -14.64
N GLY A 31 -10.72 -14.90 -15.78
CA GLY A 31 -9.61 -15.86 -15.89
C GLY A 31 -8.36 -15.34 -15.18
N ALA A 32 -7.95 -14.11 -15.50
CA ALA A 32 -6.79 -13.46 -14.89
C ALA A 32 -6.94 -13.29 -13.37
N LEU A 33 -8.13 -12.93 -12.88
CA LEU A 33 -8.38 -12.79 -11.44
C LEU A 33 -8.32 -14.13 -10.70
N LEU A 34 -8.80 -15.22 -11.30
CA LEU A 34 -8.69 -16.57 -10.74
C LEU A 34 -7.22 -17.03 -10.67
N GLU A 35 -6.43 -16.75 -11.71
CA GLU A 35 -4.98 -17.03 -11.71
C GLU A 35 -4.24 -16.20 -10.64
N ALA A 36 -4.53 -14.90 -10.55
CA ALA A 36 -3.97 -14.02 -9.53
C ALA A 36 -4.32 -14.47 -8.10
N GLN A 37 -5.56 -14.91 -7.88
CA GLN A 37 -5.99 -15.50 -6.59
C GLN A 37 -5.20 -16.77 -6.27
N ALA A 38 -5.03 -17.67 -7.25
CA ALA A 38 -4.26 -18.90 -7.05
C ALA A 38 -2.79 -18.60 -6.72
N GLU A 39 -2.19 -17.62 -7.41
CA GLU A 39 -0.82 -17.15 -7.12
C GLU A 39 -0.72 -16.52 -5.73
N ALA A 40 -1.68 -15.66 -5.35
CA ALA A 40 -1.73 -15.09 -4.00
C ALA A 40 -1.76 -16.19 -2.91
N HIS A 41 -2.59 -17.21 -3.09
CA HIS A 41 -2.65 -18.36 -2.16
C HIS A 41 -1.34 -19.14 -2.14
N ARG A 42 -0.68 -19.35 -3.29
CA ARG A 42 0.61 -20.04 -3.38
C ARG A 42 1.70 -19.28 -2.62
N LEU A 43 1.60 -17.96 -2.55
CA LEU A 43 2.51 -17.08 -1.82
C LEU A 43 2.12 -16.87 -0.35
N GLY A 44 1.02 -17.47 0.13
CA GLY A 44 0.57 -17.34 1.52
C GLY A 44 -0.29 -16.11 1.80
N LEU A 45 -0.83 -15.46 0.77
CA LEU A 45 -1.73 -14.33 0.94
C LEU A 45 -3.17 -14.82 1.11
N THR A 46 -3.86 -14.31 2.12
CA THR A 46 -5.26 -14.64 2.45
C THR A 46 -6.22 -13.49 2.13
N GLY A 47 -5.68 -12.29 1.91
CA GLY A 47 -6.46 -11.11 1.58
C GLY A 47 -5.61 -10.02 0.93
N VAL A 48 -6.29 -9.12 0.23
CA VAL A 48 -5.70 -7.97 -0.47
C VAL A 48 -6.54 -6.72 -0.27
N HIS A 49 -5.88 -5.56 -0.25
CA HIS A 49 -6.52 -4.27 -0.35
C HIS A 49 -6.29 -3.75 -1.77
N SER A 50 -7.32 -3.84 -2.62
CA SER A 50 -7.26 -3.39 -4.01
C SER A 50 -7.48 -1.89 -4.10
N VAL A 51 -6.54 -1.19 -4.71
CA VAL A 51 -6.60 0.25 -4.98
C VAL A 51 -6.92 0.56 -6.44
N GLU A 52 -7.21 -0.47 -7.24
CA GLU A 52 -7.53 -0.35 -8.66
C GLU A 52 -8.83 0.41 -8.91
N VAL A 53 -8.88 1.09 -10.05
CA VAL A 53 -10.05 1.87 -10.48
C VAL A 53 -11.25 0.98 -10.87
N THR A 54 -10.94 -0.24 -11.31
CA THR A 54 -11.89 -1.29 -11.73
C THR A 54 -11.82 -2.46 -10.76
N GLY A 55 -12.63 -3.47 -10.98
CA GLY A 55 -12.58 -4.74 -10.23
C GLY A 55 -13.75 -4.97 -9.29
N LEU A 56 -14.46 -3.93 -8.81
CA LEU A 56 -15.59 -4.13 -7.89
C LEU A 56 -16.67 -5.04 -8.50
N GLU A 57 -17.01 -4.83 -9.78
CA GLU A 57 -18.00 -5.64 -10.47
C GLU A 57 -17.52 -7.09 -10.63
N ASP A 58 -16.25 -7.28 -11.00
CA ASP A 58 -15.67 -8.59 -11.24
C ASP A 58 -15.54 -9.39 -9.94
N PHE A 59 -15.06 -8.77 -8.87
CA PHE A 59 -15.02 -9.39 -7.54
C PHE A 59 -16.43 -9.71 -7.02
N THR A 60 -17.42 -8.84 -7.28
CA THR A 60 -18.82 -9.11 -6.93
C THR A 60 -19.34 -10.35 -7.66
N ARG A 61 -19.06 -10.49 -8.95
CA ARG A 61 -19.44 -11.69 -9.71
C ARG A 61 -18.75 -12.94 -9.16
N MET A 62 -17.44 -12.87 -8.86
CA MET A 62 -16.71 -14.00 -8.29
C MET A 62 -17.25 -14.40 -6.91
N GLU A 63 -17.68 -13.43 -6.08
CA GLU A 63 -18.32 -13.70 -4.77
C GLU A 63 -19.66 -14.39 -4.98
N LEU A 64 -20.54 -13.86 -5.86
CA LEU A 64 -21.84 -14.46 -6.17
C LEU A 64 -21.74 -15.87 -6.74
N ASP A 65 -20.74 -16.12 -7.57
CA ASP A 65 -20.47 -17.45 -8.13
C ASP A 65 -19.81 -18.41 -7.10
N GLY A 66 -19.46 -17.92 -5.93
CA GLY A 66 -18.82 -18.70 -4.87
C GLY A 66 -17.39 -19.13 -5.18
N VAL A 67 -16.69 -18.41 -6.07
CA VAL A 67 -15.28 -18.71 -6.45
C VAL A 67 -14.27 -17.73 -5.88
N LEU A 68 -14.71 -16.63 -5.30
CA LEU A 68 -13.82 -15.72 -4.56
C LEU A 68 -13.40 -16.39 -3.24
N ARG A 69 -12.11 -16.68 -3.10
CA ARG A 69 -11.51 -17.28 -1.91
C ARG A 69 -10.35 -16.45 -1.36
N LEU A 70 -10.27 -15.21 -1.79
CA LEU A 70 -9.34 -14.19 -1.29
C LEU A 70 -10.20 -13.08 -0.66
N ARG A 71 -9.84 -12.60 0.52
CA ARG A 71 -10.57 -11.47 1.11
C ARG A 71 -10.15 -10.17 0.43
N VAL A 72 -11.09 -9.46 -0.15
CA VAL A 72 -10.84 -8.25 -0.93
C VAL A 72 -11.44 -7.03 -0.22
N LEU A 73 -10.60 -6.03 0.05
CA LEU A 73 -11.03 -4.68 0.42
C LEU A 73 -10.85 -3.78 -0.80
N GLN A 74 -11.93 -3.46 -1.52
CA GLN A 74 -11.90 -2.66 -2.73
C GLN A 74 -12.08 -1.18 -2.40
N THR A 75 -11.13 -0.32 -2.82
CA THR A 75 -11.28 1.14 -2.66
C THR A 75 -12.21 1.74 -3.70
N ILE A 76 -12.73 2.92 -3.40
CA ILE A 76 -13.56 3.73 -4.30
C ILE A 76 -12.64 4.72 -5.02
N PRO A 77 -12.55 4.72 -6.34
CA PRO A 77 -11.80 5.75 -7.07
C PRO A 77 -12.41 7.14 -6.83
N LEU A 78 -11.57 8.18 -6.66
CA LEU A 78 -12.05 9.55 -6.41
C LEU A 78 -13.13 10.03 -7.40
N PRO A 79 -13.02 9.78 -8.72
CA PRO A 79 -14.09 10.17 -9.67
C PRO A 79 -15.44 9.50 -9.43
N ARG A 80 -15.49 8.43 -8.63
CA ARG A 80 -16.73 7.70 -8.26
C ARG A 80 -17.26 8.08 -6.88
N LEU A 81 -16.58 8.97 -6.15
CA LEU A 81 -16.96 9.32 -4.77
C LEU A 81 -18.43 9.77 -4.67
N GLU A 82 -18.86 10.69 -5.53
CA GLU A 82 -20.24 11.22 -5.49
C GLU A 82 -21.29 10.14 -5.78
N HIS A 83 -21.00 9.23 -6.70
CA HIS A 83 -21.88 8.12 -6.99
C HIS A 83 -21.96 7.15 -5.78
N ALA A 84 -20.83 6.91 -5.13
CA ALA A 84 -20.78 6.06 -3.93
C ALA A 84 -21.58 6.70 -2.77
N ILE A 85 -21.43 8.01 -2.53
CA ILE A 85 -22.22 8.76 -1.54
C ILE A 85 -23.70 8.69 -1.87
N GLY A 86 -24.09 8.97 -3.13
CA GLY A 86 -25.47 8.92 -3.59
C GLY A 86 -26.10 7.54 -3.49
N ALA A 87 -25.31 6.47 -3.65
CA ALA A 87 -25.74 5.08 -3.44
C ALA A 87 -25.76 4.65 -1.96
N GLY A 88 -25.32 5.51 -1.03
CA GLY A 88 -25.26 5.19 0.41
C GLY A 88 -24.15 4.22 0.80
N LEU A 89 -23.12 4.05 -0.05
CA LEU A 89 -21.96 3.20 0.26
C LEU A 89 -21.15 3.83 1.40
N ARG A 90 -20.56 2.97 2.23
CA ARG A 90 -19.70 3.35 3.37
C ARG A 90 -18.51 2.41 3.45
N SER A 91 -17.44 2.87 4.04
CA SER A 91 -16.31 1.98 4.36
C SER A 91 -16.75 0.85 5.28
N GLY A 92 -16.29 -0.36 4.94
CA GLY A 92 -16.67 -1.58 5.67
C GLY A 92 -17.97 -2.24 5.19
N PHE A 93 -18.75 -1.60 4.29
CA PHE A 93 -19.92 -2.23 3.68
C PHE A 93 -19.48 -3.43 2.81
N GLY A 94 -20.25 -4.51 2.86
CA GLY A 94 -19.99 -5.74 2.10
C GLY A 94 -20.05 -6.98 2.96
N GLY A 95 -19.57 -8.09 2.41
CA GLY A 95 -19.63 -9.42 2.97
C GLY A 95 -18.34 -9.88 3.64
N GLU A 96 -18.18 -11.18 3.64
CA GLU A 96 -17.01 -11.85 4.18
C GLU A 96 -15.82 -11.78 3.22
N TRP A 97 -16.08 -11.87 1.92
CA TRP A 97 -15.05 -11.97 0.88
C TRP A 97 -14.77 -10.62 0.21
N LEU A 98 -15.79 -9.80 0.03
CA LEU A 98 -15.66 -8.49 -0.63
C LEU A 98 -16.21 -7.38 0.26
N ARG A 99 -15.42 -6.35 0.52
CA ARG A 99 -15.81 -5.17 1.30
C ARG A 99 -15.34 -3.88 0.64
N ILE A 100 -16.10 -2.81 0.87
CA ILE A 100 -15.76 -1.47 0.43
C ILE A 100 -14.72 -0.86 1.38
N GLY A 101 -13.62 -0.40 0.82
CA GLY A 101 -12.55 0.33 1.49
C GLY A 101 -12.82 1.83 1.59
N GLY A 102 -11.74 2.61 1.56
CA GLY A 102 -11.79 4.06 1.52
C GLY A 102 -11.84 4.61 0.09
N VAL A 103 -11.98 5.95 -0.04
CA VAL A 103 -11.79 6.63 -1.32
C VAL A 103 -10.30 6.78 -1.61
N LYS A 104 -9.86 6.33 -2.80
CA LYS A 104 -8.48 6.44 -3.26
C LYS A 104 -8.22 7.82 -3.89
N MET A 105 -7.21 8.50 -3.35
CA MET A 105 -6.74 9.81 -3.82
C MET A 105 -5.23 9.78 -4.03
N PHE A 106 -4.74 10.65 -4.91
CA PHE A 106 -3.32 10.84 -5.19
C PHE A 106 -2.95 12.29 -4.93
N THR A 107 -1.96 12.54 -4.09
CA THR A 107 -1.50 13.89 -3.74
C THR A 107 -0.25 14.30 -4.50
N ASP A 108 0.49 13.30 -5.03
CA ASP A 108 1.69 13.52 -5.83
C ASP A 108 1.95 12.35 -6.81
N GLY A 109 3.11 12.36 -7.45
CA GLY A 109 3.58 11.28 -8.30
C GLY A 109 4.56 10.35 -7.58
N ALA A 110 5.66 9.93 -8.25
CA ALA A 110 6.58 8.90 -7.78
C ALA A 110 8.05 9.36 -7.75
N LEU A 111 8.88 8.64 -6.96
CA LEU A 111 10.32 8.89 -6.87
C LEU A 111 11.01 8.69 -8.23
N GLY A 112 10.77 7.57 -8.89
CA GLY A 112 11.46 7.19 -10.13
C GLY A 112 11.24 8.17 -11.29
N SER A 113 10.05 8.78 -11.38
CA SER A 113 9.71 9.81 -12.36
C SER A 113 10.07 11.23 -11.93
N ARG A 114 10.58 11.43 -10.69
CA ARG A 114 10.82 12.75 -10.06
C ARG A 114 9.54 13.62 -10.01
N THR A 115 8.40 12.99 -9.85
CA THR A 115 7.10 13.67 -9.72
C THR A 115 6.55 13.62 -8.28
N ALA A 116 7.21 12.93 -7.36
CA ALA A 116 6.93 13.01 -5.93
C ALA A 116 7.10 14.46 -5.45
N TRP A 117 6.10 15.01 -4.73
CA TRP A 117 6.09 16.42 -4.35
C TRP A 117 6.93 16.66 -3.09
N MET A 118 7.98 17.51 -3.28
CA MET A 118 9.04 17.72 -2.31
C MET A 118 8.97 19.12 -1.70
N ARG A 119 9.33 19.27 -0.40
CA ARG A 119 9.51 20.55 0.29
C ARG A 119 10.67 21.37 -0.29
N GLN A 120 11.68 20.68 -0.82
CA GLN A 120 12.88 21.27 -1.41
C GLN A 120 13.17 20.61 -2.76
N PRO A 121 13.88 21.28 -3.66
CA PRO A 121 14.24 20.72 -4.97
C PRO A 121 14.93 19.36 -4.84
N TYR A 122 14.73 18.52 -5.83
CA TYR A 122 15.48 17.29 -6.00
C TYR A 122 16.99 17.56 -6.01
N GLU A 123 17.79 16.60 -5.56
CA GLU A 123 19.23 16.71 -5.51
C GLU A 123 19.78 17.08 -6.90
N GLY A 124 20.62 18.13 -6.97
CA GLY A 124 21.13 18.67 -8.23
C GLY A 124 20.10 19.30 -9.16
N GLY A 125 18.83 19.43 -8.76
CA GLY A 125 17.76 20.05 -9.53
C GLY A 125 17.77 21.56 -9.48
N ALA A 126 17.02 22.21 -10.40
CA ALA A 126 16.75 23.65 -10.36
C ALA A 126 15.84 24.00 -9.17
N ALA A 127 15.82 25.28 -8.74
CA ALA A 127 15.04 25.73 -7.58
C ALA A 127 13.53 25.39 -7.61
N GLY A 128 12.95 25.21 -8.79
CA GLY A 128 11.53 24.82 -8.96
C GLY A 128 11.31 23.32 -9.22
N ASP A 129 12.34 22.52 -9.19
CA ASP A 129 12.26 21.05 -9.44
C ASP A 129 11.85 20.32 -8.17
N VAL A 130 10.61 20.53 -7.75
CA VAL A 130 10.03 19.99 -6.50
C VAL A 130 8.96 18.91 -6.74
N GLY A 131 8.89 18.34 -7.95
CA GLY A 131 7.82 17.40 -8.30
C GLY A 131 6.47 18.06 -8.54
N ILE A 132 5.39 17.33 -8.34
CA ILE A 132 4.03 17.73 -8.73
C ILE A 132 3.05 17.51 -7.59
N CYS A 133 2.38 18.57 -7.14
CA CYS A 133 1.15 18.45 -6.36
C CYS A 133 0.01 18.10 -7.32
N THR A 134 -0.55 16.90 -7.23
CA THR A 134 -1.60 16.42 -8.15
C THR A 134 -3.01 16.74 -7.67
N LEU A 135 -3.16 17.04 -6.38
CA LEU A 135 -4.42 17.41 -5.74
C LEU A 135 -4.16 18.57 -4.78
N GLU A 136 -4.69 19.76 -5.13
CA GLU A 136 -4.49 20.98 -4.35
C GLU A 136 -5.02 20.85 -2.92
N PRO A 137 -4.37 21.48 -1.92
CA PRO A 137 -4.69 21.27 -0.50
C PRO A 137 -6.14 21.54 -0.12
N GLU A 138 -6.78 22.55 -0.70
CA GLU A 138 -8.18 22.89 -0.42
C GLU A 138 -9.14 21.88 -1.04
N GLU A 139 -8.87 21.44 -2.26
CA GLU A 139 -9.64 20.39 -2.93
C GLU A 139 -9.52 19.07 -2.17
N PHE A 140 -8.29 18.74 -1.73
CA PHE A 140 -8.05 17.54 -0.92
C PHE A 140 -8.85 17.57 0.38
N ARG A 141 -8.83 18.69 1.12
CA ARG A 141 -9.64 18.84 2.35
C ARG A 141 -11.13 18.68 2.09
N ASP A 142 -11.64 19.25 1.00
CA ASP A 142 -13.07 19.12 0.66
C ASP A 142 -13.46 17.69 0.38
N HIS A 143 -12.67 16.94 -0.42
CA HIS A 143 -12.92 15.54 -0.70
C HIS A 143 -12.90 14.69 0.58
N VAL A 144 -11.89 14.88 1.44
CA VAL A 144 -11.79 14.17 2.73
C VAL A 144 -12.99 14.46 3.62
N ARG A 145 -13.39 15.73 3.76
CA ARG A 145 -14.55 16.14 4.55
C ARG A 145 -15.85 15.51 4.04
N ARG A 146 -16.07 15.51 2.72
CA ARG A 146 -17.28 14.95 2.08
C ARG A 146 -17.33 13.43 2.23
N ALA A 147 -16.22 12.75 2.01
CA ALA A 147 -16.10 11.32 2.21
C ALA A 147 -16.38 10.95 3.68
N ALA A 148 -15.73 11.62 4.62
CA ALA A 148 -15.91 11.36 6.05
C ALA A 148 -17.37 11.59 6.50
N ALA A 149 -17.99 12.68 6.07
CA ALA A 149 -19.42 12.95 6.36
C ALA A 149 -20.36 11.85 5.85
N ALA A 150 -19.97 11.12 4.80
CA ALA A 150 -20.70 9.96 4.29
C ALA A 150 -20.25 8.62 4.93
N GLY A 151 -19.31 8.63 5.87
CA GLY A 151 -18.78 7.43 6.50
C GLY A 151 -17.79 6.65 5.61
N ILE A 152 -17.15 7.33 4.65
CA ILE A 152 -16.14 6.77 3.75
C ILE A 152 -14.75 7.25 4.22
N ALA A 153 -13.86 6.32 4.57
CA ALA A 153 -12.47 6.58 4.92
C ALA A 153 -11.67 7.06 3.69
N SER A 154 -10.54 7.68 3.93
CA SER A 154 -9.63 8.10 2.86
C SER A 154 -8.43 7.18 2.78
N THR A 155 -8.03 6.83 1.56
CA THR A 155 -6.85 6.04 1.19
C THR A 155 -6.00 6.89 0.25
N VAL A 156 -4.92 7.49 0.75
CA VAL A 156 -4.25 8.61 0.10
C VAL A 156 -2.80 8.26 -0.24
N HIS A 157 -2.46 8.30 -1.52
CA HIS A 157 -1.09 8.16 -1.99
C HIS A 157 -0.30 9.43 -1.66
N ALA A 158 0.83 9.28 -0.98
CA ALA A 158 1.79 10.35 -0.69
C ALA A 158 3.21 9.77 -0.58
N ILE A 159 4.09 10.23 -1.47
CA ILE A 159 5.48 9.77 -1.60
C ILE A 159 6.47 10.84 -1.15
N GLY A 160 6.43 12.04 -1.73
CA GLY A 160 7.32 13.14 -1.36
C GLY A 160 7.00 13.73 0.01
N ASP A 161 7.99 14.33 0.65
CA ASP A 161 7.87 14.83 2.02
C ASP A 161 6.85 15.98 2.16
N ALA A 162 6.61 16.78 1.13
CA ALA A 162 5.54 17.78 1.12
C ALA A 162 4.15 17.11 1.03
N ALA A 163 4.01 16.09 0.19
CA ALA A 163 2.77 15.33 0.07
C ALA A 163 2.43 14.56 1.35
N VAL A 164 3.43 13.90 1.96
CA VAL A 164 3.28 13.20 3.25
C VAL A 164 2.89 14.16 4.36
N GLU A 165 3.52 15.34 4.44
CA GLU A 165 3.15 16.37 5.42
C GLU A 165 1.70 16.82 5.24
N MET A 166 1.31 17.17 4.02
CA MET A 166 -0.07 17.55 3.71
C MET A 166 -1.07 16.45 4.06
N ALA A 167 -0.76 15.20 3.73
CA ALA A 167 -1.63 14.07 4.04
C ALA A 167 -1.79 13.86 5.56
N ILE A 168 -0.70 13.97 6.34
CA ILE A 168 -0.75 13.90 7.80
C ILE A 168 -1.64 15.01 8.38
N ASP A 169 -1.51 16.24 7.87
CA ASP A 169 -2.27 17.39 8.39
C ASP A 169 -3.75 17.30 8.06
N VAL A 170 -4.07 16.99 6.81
CA VAL A 170 -5.47 16.93 6.36
C VAL A 170 -6.20 15.74 6.96
N LEU A 171 -5.61 14.55 6.89
CA LEU A 171 -6.26 13.33 7.41
C LEU A 171 -6.22 13.26 8.94
N GLY A 172 -5.13 13.73 9.56
CA GLY A 172 -5.02 13.78 11.03
C GLY A 172 -6.00 14.76 11.68
N GLY A 173 -6.44 15.78 10.94
CA GLY A 173 -7.50 16.72 11.34
C GLY A 173 -8.92 16.29 10.95
N ALA A 174 -9.07 15.22 10.17
CA ALA A 174 -10.38 14.74 9.72
C ALA A 174 -11.14 13.97 10.81
N GLU A 175 -12.46 13.84 10.61
CA GLU A 175 -13.30 13.03 11.48
C GLU A 175 -12.85 11.56 11.48
N ARG A 176 -12.63 10.99 12.68
CA ARG A 176 -12.32 9.58 12.83
C ARG A 176 -13.57 8.74 12.63
N LEU A 177 -13.46 7.76 11.73
CA LEU A 177 -14.58 6.88 11.42
C LEU A 177 -14.50 5.59 12.24
N PRO A 178 -15.62 5.16 12.85
CA PRO A 178 -15.61 3.95 13.69
C PRO A 178 -15.42 2.66 12.86
N ALA A 179 -15.80 2.68 11.60
CA ALA A 179 -15.73 1.47 10.75
C ALA A 179 -14.35 1.20 10.17
N MET A 180 -13.55 2.24 9.89
CA MET A 180 -12.27 2.11 9.23
C MET A 180 -11.42 3.37 9.41
N PRO A 181 -10.12 3.27 9.73
CA PRO A 181 -9.24 4.43 9.82
C PRO A 181 -8.92 5.03 8.45
N HIS A 182 -8.58 6.33 8.42
CA HIS A 182 -7.89 6.91 7.27
C HIS A 182 -6.47 6.37 7.17
N ARG A 183 -5.94 6.28 5.95
CA ARG A 183 -4.58 5.76 5.74
C ARG A 183 -3.84 6.54 4.65
N ILE A 184 -2.54 6.58 4.79
CA ILE A 184 -1.60 7.11 3.81
C ILE A 184 -0.87 5.93 3.18
N GLU A 185 -0.97 5.80 1.86
CA GLU A 185 -0.20 4.83 1.08
C GLU A 185 1.21 5.35 0.88
N HIS A 186 2.16 4.47 0.92
CA HIS A 186 3.60 4.64 0.76
C HIS A 186 4.28 5.33 1.94
N VAL A 187 3.90 6.53 2.34
CA VAL A 187 4.63 7.32 3.36
C VAL A 187 6.14 7.24 3.09
N GLN A 188 6.52 7.36 1.80
CA GLN A 188 7.81 6.87 1.33
C GLN A 188 8.96 7.75 1.82
N LEU A 189 8.79 9.07 1.80
CA LEU A 189 9.71 10.03 2.41
C LEU A 189 9.02 10.78 3.55
N CYS A 190 9.22 10.33 4.78
CA CYS A 190 8.72 10.98 5.99
C CYS A 190 9.92 11.44 6.85
N PRO A 191 10.32 12.72 6.77
CA PRO A 191 11.48 13.22 7.51
C PRO A 191 11.25 13.22 9.03
N PRO A 192 12.34 13.22 9.84
CA PRO A 192 12.27 13.08 11.29
C PRO A 192 11.37 14.08 12.02
N ASP A 193 11.24 15.29 11.51
CA ASP A 193 10.37 16.33 12.08
C ASP A 193 8.87 15.99 12.01
N LEU A 194 8.48 15.08 11.10
CA LEU A 194 7.10 14.59 10.95
C LEU A 194 6.76 13.36 11.80
N TRP A 195 7.72 12.57 12.24
CA TRP A 195 7.46 11.29 12.90
C TRP A 195 6.50 11.39 14.10
N ALA A 196 6.78 12.32 15.01
CA ALA A 196 5.92 12.51 16.19
C ALA A 196 4.50 12.96 15.84
N ARG A 197 4.33 13.76 14.78
CA ARG A 197 3.03 14.21 14.28
C ARG A 197 2.28 13.06 13.62
N ALA A 198 2.96 12.29 12.77
CA ALA A 198 2.43 11.08 12.14
C ALA A 198 1.96 10.07 13.20
N GLY A 199 2.77 9.78 14.22
CA GLY A 199 2.41 8.84 15.29
C GLY A 199 1.19 9.25 16.12
N ARG A 200 0.98 10.55 16.33
CA ARG A 200 -0.20 11.05 17.06
C ARG A 200 -1.45 11.23 16.23
N SER A 201 -1.34 11.14 14.91
CA SER A 201 -2.46 11.39 14.00
C SER A 201 -3.58 10.34 14.09
N GLY A 202 -3.26 9.12 14.50
CA GLY A 202 -4.17 7.96 14.49
C GLY A 202 -4.40 7.38 13.10
N LEU A 203 -3.55 7.76 12.13
CA LEU A 203 -3.56 7.26 10.76
C LEU A 203 -2.84 5.92 10.65
N VAL A 204 -3.15 5.19 9.59
CA VAL A 204 -2.39 4.01 9.19
C VAL A 204 -1.37 4.42 8.12
N GLY A 205 -0.11 4.02 8.30
CA GLY A 205 0.91 4.03 7.26
C GLY A 205 0.87 2.71 6.49
N SER A 206 0.28 2.74 5.30
CA SER A 206 0.20 1.59 4.41
C SER A 206 1.42 1.61 3.48
N MET A 207 2.42 0.79 3.80
CA MET A 207 3.76 0.90 3.22
C MET A 207 4.16 -0.39 2.50
N GLN A 208 5.08 -0.26 1.54
CA GLN A 208 5.52 -1.37 0.71
C GLN A 208 7.03 -1.59 0.88
N PRO A 209 7.44 -2.43 1.82
CA PRO A 209 8.87 -2.62 2.08
C PRO A 209 9.66 -3.12 0.87
N ILE A 210 9.05 -3.90 -0.01
CA ILE A 210 9.70 -4.44 -1.21
C ILE A 210 10.20 -3.33 -2.15
N HIS A 211 9.51 -2.19 -2.24
CA HIS A 211 9.93 -1.06 -3.08
C HIS A 211 11.33 -0.55 -2.71
N LEU A 212 11.71 -0.65 -1.42
CA LEU A 212 13.04 -0.25 -0.96
C LEU A 212 14.15 -0.95 -1.76
N MET A 213 13.96 -2.22 -2.13
CA MET A 213 14.98 -3.00 -2.83
C MET A 213 15.35 -2.41 -4.20
N THR A 214 14.41 -1.76 -4.86
CA THR A 214 14.59 -1.08 -6.15
C THR A 214 14.95 0.40 -5.97
N ASP A 215 14.42 1.04 -4.92
CA ASP A 215 14.45 2.49 -4.77
C ASP A 215 15.71 3.04 -4.11
N ILE A 216 16.53 2.25 -3.44
CA ILE A 216 17.75 2.75 -2.78
C ILE A 216 18.60 3.63 -3.70
N PRO A 217 18.97 3.19 -4.92
CA PRO A 217 19.80 4.02 -5.80
C PRO A 217 19.09 5.29 -6.28
N ALA A 218 17.77 5.23 -6.47
CA ALA A 218 16.97 6.38 -6.88
C ALA A 218 16.81 7.40 -5.75
N ALA A 219 16.59 6.94 -4.51
CA ALA A 219 16.49 7.76 -3.33
C ALA A 219 17.80 8.52 -3.06
N GLU A 220 18.93 7.82 -3.07
CA GLU A 220 20.26 8.43 -2.91
C GLU A 220 20.54 9.48 -4.01
N ARG A 221 20.18 9.19 -5.25
CA ARG A 221 20.42 10.09 -6.39
C ARG A 221 19.49 11.31 -6.39
N HIS A 222 18.21 11.13 -6.10
CA HIS A 222 17.19 12.14 -6.32
C HIS A 222 16.83 12.94 -5.07
N TRP A 223 16.85 12.31 -3.91
CA TRP A 223 16.64 13.00 -2.63
C TRP A 223 17.95 13.43 -1.97
N GLY A 224 19.06 12.74 -2.28
CA GLY A 224 20.35 12.89 -1.61
C GLY A 224 20.40 12.14 -0.29
N HIS A 225 21.61 11.79 0.14
CA HIS A 225 21.85 10.90 1.28
C HIS A 225 21.13 11.35 2.56
N GLU A 226 21.30 12.60 2.96
CA GLU A 226 20.73 13.09 4.23
C GLU A 226 19.18 13.07 4.25
N ARG A 227 18.52 13.44 3.15
CA ARG A 227 17.05 13.38 3.06
C ARG A 227 16.54 11.95 2.99
N ALA A 228 17.28 11.08 2.33
CA ALA A 228 16.97 9.66 2.21
C ALA A 228 16.91 8.93 3.58
N ARG A 229 17.46 9.52 4.64
CA ARG A 229 17.27 9.05 6.01
C ARG A 229 15.80 8.98 6.45
N GLY A 230 14.95 9.84 5.89
CA GLY A 230 13.49 9.83 6.11
C GLY A 230 12.74 8.80 5.26
N ALA A 231 13.42 8.09 4.37
CA ALA A 231 12.80 7.14 3.46
C ALA A 231 12.53 5.80 4.15
N TYR A 232 11.33 5.25 3.89
CA TYR A 232 10.93 3.96 4.46
C TYR A 232 11.18 3.89 5.97
N ALA A 233 10.74 4.91 6.71
CA ALA A 233 11.02 5.10 8.14
C ALA A 233 10.14 4.20 9.02
N PHE A 234 10.15 2.87 8.79
CA PHE A 234 9.26 1.91 9.45
C PHE A 234 9.38 1.97 10.98
N ALA A 235 10.58 1.72 11.52
CA ALA A 235 10.77 1.67 12.96
C ALA A 235 10.55 3.02 13.65
N PRO A 236 11.01 4.16 13.12
CA PRO A 236 10.70 5.48 13.71
C PRO A 236 9.20 5.77 13.76
N LEU A 237 8.46 5.49 12.69
CA LEU A 237 7.01 5.71 12.63
C LEU A 237 6.26 4.80 13.60
N ALA A 238 6.63 3.51 13.68
CA ALA A 238 6.07 2.57 14.64
C ALA A 238 6.35 3.01 16.08
N ARG A 239 7.59 3.40 16.39
CA ARG A 239 7.95 3.93 17.74
C ARG A 239 7.21 5.22 18.09
N ALA A 240 6.89 6.05 17.11
CA ALA A 240 6.09 7.24 17.31
C ALA A 240 4.60 6.95 17.54
N GLY A 241 4.13 5.71 17.31
CA GLY A 241 2.75 5.28 17.52
C GLY A 241 1.90 5.16 16.25
N MET A 242 2.49 5.28 15.06
CA MET A 242 1.78 5.04 13.81
C MET A 242 1.55 3.55 13.62
N THR A 243 0.32 3.15 13.29
CA THR A 243 0.03 1.77 12.89
C THR A 243 0.59 1.55 11.49
N LEU A 244 1.47 0.55 11.33
CA LEU A 244 1.99 0.16 10.02
C LEU A 244 1.15 -0.99 9.45
N ALA A 245 0.79 -0.89 8.17
CA ALA A 245 0.21 -1.96 7.38
C ALA A 245 1.10 -2.18 6.14
N PHE A 246 1.63 -3.38 5.97
CA PHE A 246 2.52 -3.69 4.85
C PHE A 246 1.76 -4.37 3.72
N GLY A 247 2.19 -4.09 2.51
CA GLY A 247 1.69 -4.65 1.26
C GLY A 247 2.77 -4.62 0.17
N SER A 248 2.39 -4.87 -1.07
CA SER A 248 3.33 -4.96 -2.20
C SER A 248 3.11 -3.92 -3.29
N ASP A 249 1.88 -3.42 -3.43
CA ASP A 249 1.48 -2.54 -4.54
C ASP A 249 1.69 -3.20 -5.93
N VAL A 250 1.41 -4.54 -5.98
CA VAL A 250 1.46 -5.28 -7.25
C VAL A 250 0.52 -4.63 -8.29
N PRO A 251 0.95 -4.43 -9.57
CA PRO A 251 2.11 -5.03 -10.21
C PRO A 251 3.39 -4.17 -10.22
N VAL A 252 3.47 -3.07 -9.43
CA VAL A 252 4.68 -2.24 -9.36
C VAL A 252 5.88 -3.09 -8.92
N GLU A 253 5.66 -3.95 -7.92
CA GLU A 253 6.62 -4.96 -7.47
C GLU A 253 5.91 -6.31 -7.29
N SER A 254 6.69 -7.36 -6.98
CA SER A 254 6.15 -8.69 -6.70
C SER A 254 5.21 -8.68 -5.49
N CYS A 255 4.11 -9.44 -5.57
CA CYS A 255 3.20 -9.63 -4.43
C CYS A 255 3.73 -10.59 -3.35
N ASP A 256 4.94 -11.14 -3.51
CA ASP A 256 5.54 -12.08 -2.56
C ASP A 256 5.86 -11.42 -1.22
N PRO A 257 5.14 -11.76 -0.12
CA PRO A 257 5.33 -11.11 1.18
C PRO A 257 6.69 -11.42 1.81
N ARG A 258 7.35 -12.51 1.41
CA ARG A 258 8.68 -12.89 1.92
C ARG A 258 9.73 -11.86 1.55
N LEU A 259 9.65 -11.33 0.33
CA LEU A 259 10.54 -10.26 -0.16
C LEU A 259 10.33 -8.97 0.63
N GLY A 260 9.07 -8.64 0.93
CA GLY A 260 8.76 -7.48 1.76
C GLY A 260 9.21 -7.65 3.23
N LEU A 261 9.08 -8.86 3.81
CA LEU A 261 9.62 -9.18 5.14
C LEU A 261 11.14 -9.00 5.16
N PHE A 262 11.82 -9.58 4.17
CA PHE A 262 13.28 -9.45 4.00
C PHE A 262 13.69 -7.96 3.87
N ALA A 263 13.04 -7.22 2.98
CA ALA A 263 13.34 -5.81 2.75
C ALA A 263 13.14 -4.95 4.01
N ALA A 264 12.09 -5.19 4.79
CA ALA A 264 11.81 -4.45 6.02
C ALA A 264 12.86 -4.67 7.11
N VAL A 265 13.47 -5.87 7.15
CA VAL A 265 14.45 -6.28 8.16
C VAL A 265 15.89 -5.99 7.70
N ARG A 266 16.24 -6.37 6.48
CA ARG A 266 17.62 -6.27 5.95
C ARG A 266 17.96 -4.94 5.31
N ARG A 267 16.96 -4.29 4.70
CA ARG A 267 17.13 -2.98 4.05
C ARG A 267 18.27 -2.93 3.04
N VAL A 268 18.30 -3.88 2.15
CA VAL A 268 19.28 -3.98 1.06
C VAL A 268 18.59 -4.00 -0.29
N GLY A 269 19.29 -3.57 -1.35
CA GLY A 269 18.80 -3.69 -2.72
C GLY A 269 18.80 -5.13 -3.24
N TRP A 270 18.31 -5.32 -4.46
CA TRP A 270 18.31 -6.62 -5.15
C TRP A 270 19.72 -7.19 -5.36
N ASP A 271 20.73 -6.32 -5.40
CA ASP A 271 22.14 -6.67 -5.49
C ASP A 271 22.79 -6.96 -4.12
N GLY A 272 22.03 -6.89 -3.04
CA GLY A 272 22.49 -7.03 -1.66
C GLY A 272 23.23 -5.81 -1.11
N ALA A 273 23.20 -4.68 -1.82
CA ALA A 273 23.86 -3.45 -1.37
C ALA A 273 22.87 -2.46 -0.69
N PRO A 274 23.37 -1.67 0.27
CA PRO A 274 24.65 -1.82 0.98
C PRO A 274 24.64 -3.05 1.90
N ALA A 275 25.73 -3.79 2.00
CA ALA A 275 25.79 -5.07 2.72
C ALA A 275 25.43 -4.94 4.23
N GLU A 276 25.73 -3.80 4.83
CA GLU A 276 25.39 -3.45 6.20
C GLU A 276 23.90 -3.04 6.39
N GLY A 277 23.18 -2.87 5.27
CA GLY A 277 21.82 -2.36 5.26
C GLY A 277 21.73 -0.82 5.17
N TRP A 278 20.72 -0.34 4.47
CA TRP A 278 20.50 1.08 4.22
C TRP A 278 19.68 1.72 5.35
N TRP A 279 20.27 2.69 6.06
CA TRP A 279 19.61 3.38 7.19
C TRP A 279 18.98 2.39 8.19
N MET A 280 19.80 1.52 8.80
CA MET A 280 19.35 0.43 9.67
C MET A 280 18.54 0.87 10.91
N GLU A 281 18.64 2.11 11.32
CA GLU A 281 17.76 2.69 12.35
C GLU A 281 16.27 2.71 11.96
N ASN A 282 15.97 2.57 10.67
CA ASN A 282 14.63 2.48 10.11
C ASN A 282 14.13 1.03 9.98
N ALA A 283 15.01 0.05 10.17
CA ALA A 283 14.65 -1.36 10.11
C ALA A 283 13.68 -1.76 11.24
N VAL A 284 12.79 -2.68 10.95
CA VAL A 284 11.95 -3.34 11.95
C VAL A 284 12.44 -4.76 12.21
N THR A 285 12.06 -5.35 13.34
CA THR A 285 12.30 -6.78 13.61
C THR A 285 11.38 -7.65 12.74
N ALA A 286 11.71 -8.94 12.56
CA ALA A 286 10.86 -9.88 11.84
C ALA A 286 9.45 -9.95 12.46
N GLU A 287 9.33 -9.93 13.81
CA GLU A 287 8.05 -9.89 14.50
C GLU A 287 7.24 -8.64 14.15
N GLN A 288 7.87 -7.46 14.18
CA GLN A 288 7.21 -6.20 13.82
C GLN A 288 6.77 -6.20 12.36
N ALA A 289 7.58 -6.73 11.45
CA ALA A 289 7.26 -6.86 10.04
C ALA A 289 6.07 -7.82 9.83
N LEU A 290 6.06 -8.98 10.48
CA LEU A 290 4.93 -9.92 10.43
C LEU A 290 3.64 -9.29 10.97
N ARG A 291 3.69 -8.57 12.09
CA ARG A 291 2.53 -7.83 12.60
C ARG A 291 2.04 -6.78 11.61
N ALA A 292 2.95 -6.10 10.92
CA ALA A 292 2.60 -5.13 9.90
C ALA A 292 2.00 -5.78 8.63
N TYR A 293 2.29 -7.07 8.34
CA TYR A 293 1.65 -7.85 7.28
C TYR A 293 0.35 -8.56 7.71
N THR A 294 0.03 -8.59 9.00
CA THR A 294 -1.15 -9.32 9.53
C THR A 294 -2.09 -8.41 10.31
N GLU A 295 -1.69 -7.95 11.50
CA GLU A 295 -2.50 -7.08 12.37
C GLU A 295 -2.72 -5.69 11.72
N GLY A 296 -1.71 -5.16 11.04
CA GLY A 296 -1.77 -3.86 10.38
C GLY A 296 -2.85 -3.78 9.30
N PRO A 297 -2.87 -4.65 8.29
CA PRO A 297 -3.94 -4.70 7.29
C PRO A 297 -5.32 -4.98 7.88
N ALA A 298 -5.41 -5.86 8.88
CA ALA A 298 -6.68 -6.11 9.59
C ALA A 298 -7.21 -4.83 10.26
N PHE A 299 -6.33 -4.06 10.92
CA PHE A 299 -6.70 -2.77 11.50
C PHE A 299 -7.10 -1.76 10.41
N ALA A 300 -6.33 -1.67 9.33
CA ALA A 300 -6.62 -0.79 8.18
C ALA A 300 -7.95 -1.12 7.50
N ALA A 301 -8.38 -2.39 7.54
CA ALA A 301 -9.68 -2.85 7.04
C ALA A 301 -10.84 -2.68 8.04
N GLY A 302 -10.57 -2.18 9.26
CA GLY A 302 -11.58 -2.07 10.32
C GLY A 302 -11.97 -3.42 10.95
N LEU A 303 -11.08 -4.43 10.88
CA LEU A 303 -11.32 -5.79 11.36
C LEU A 303 -10.31 -6.28 12.42
N PRO A 304 -9.78 -5.42 13.33
CA PRO A 304 -8.73 -5.81 14.26
C PRO A 304 -9.15 -6.88 15.29
N HIS A 305 -10.47 -7.12 15.42
CA HIS A 305 -11.04 -8.11 16.34
C HIS A 305 -11.51 -9.39 15.63
N ARG A 306 -11.24 -9.50 14.32
CA ARG A 306 -11.62 -10.66 13.50
C ARG A 306 -10.47 -11.24 12.70
N GLN A 307 -9.50 -10.42 12.31
CA GLN A 307 -8.41 -10.81 11.41
C GLN A 307 -7.05 -10.41 11.95
N GLY A 308 -5.97 -10.92 11.36
CA GLY A 308 -4.59 -10.59 11.67
C GLY A 308 -3.98 -11.36 12.85
N ARG A 309 -4.74 -12.22 13.54
CA ARG A 309 -4.27 -13.02 14.69
C ARG A 309 -4.85 -14.42 14.66
N LEU A 310 -4.10 -15.37 15.22
CA LEU A 310 -4.55 -16.75 15.47
C LEU A 310 -5.08 -16.86 16.90
N LEU A 311 -6.34 -16.44 17.10
CA LEU A 311 -7.00 -16.48 18.41
C LEU A 311 -8.43 -17.06 18.28
N PRO A 312 -8.98 -17.69 19.33
CA PRO A 312 -10.39 -18.11 19.33
C PRO A 312 -11.32 -16.94 18.99
N GLY A 313 -12.23 -17.16 18.04
CA GLY A 313 -13.16 -16.13 17.56
C GLY A 313 -12.67 -15.28 16.39
N TYR A 314 -11.41 -15.45 15.97
CA TYR A 314 -10.89 -14.85 14.75
C TYR A 314 -11.20 -15.72 13.53
N ASP A 315 -11.21 -15.07 12.35
CA ASP A 315 -11.33 -15.78 11.07
C ASP A 315 -10.15 -16.75 10.92
N ALA A 316 -10.43 -17.95 10.43
CA ALA A 316 -9.41 -19.01 10.27
C ALA A 316 -8.63 -18.80 8.97
N ASP A 317 -7.93 -17.67 8.90
CA ASP A 317 -7.00 -17.30 7.83
C ASP A 317 -5.57 -17.50 8.35
N LEU A 318 -4.82 -18.40 7.76
CA LEU A 318 -3.47 -18.69 8.22
C LEU A 318 -2.57 -19.16 7.09
N VAL A 319 -1.28 -18.97 7.29
CA VAL A 319 -0.22 -19.50 6.45
C VAL A 319 0.76 -20.29 7.31
N ALA A 320 1.23 -21.42 6.79
CA ALA A 320 2.35 -22.15 7.37
C ALA A 320 3.56 -22.05 6.45
N TRP A 321 4.71 -21.74 7.06
CA TRP A 321 6.00 -21.66 6.40
C TRP A 321 6.87 -22.87 6.79
N ASP A 322 7.81 -23.27 5.93
CA ASP A 322 8.76 -24.35 6.21
C ASP A 322 9.89 -23.93 7.18
N VAL A 323 10.01 -22.64 7.47
CA VAL A 323 10.97 -22.06 8.42
C VAL A 323 10.24 -21.10 9.35
N ASP A 324 10.64 -21.04 10.62
CA ASP A 324 10.11 -20.05 11.56
C ASP A 324 10.69 -18.66 11.24
N PRO A 325 9.87 -17.70 10.78
CA PRO A 325 10.33 -16.36 10.43
C PRO A 325 10.83 -15.54 11.64
N LEU A 326 10.53 -15.97 12.87
CA LEU A 326 10.96 -15.28 14.10
C LEU A 326 12.31 -15.77 14.61
N ASP A 327 12.75 -16.97 14.21
CA ASP A 327 13.97 -17.61 14.69
C ASP A 327 14.99 -17.89 13.58
N CYS A 328 14.71 -17.52 12.33
CA CYS A 328 15.65 -17.68 11.23
C CYS A 328 16.57 -16.49 11.06
N GLU A 329 17.71 -16.72 10.42
CA GLU A 329 18.57 -15.62 9.96
C GLU A 329 17.81 -14.74 8.97
N PRO A 330 17.98 -13.41 9.01
CA PRO A 330 17.24 -12.48 8.15
C PRO A 330 17.28 -12.82 6.66
N ASP A 331 18.40 -13.33 6.16
CA ASP A 331 18.55 -13.70 4.74
C ASP A 331 17.74 -14.96 4.36
N ALA A 332 17.30 -15.75 5.34
CA ALA A 332 16.42 -16.89 5.10
C ALA A 332 14.96 -16.47 4.86
N LEU A 333 14.56 -15.27 5.27
CA LEU A 333 13.17 -14.78 5.11
C LEU A 333 12.70 -14.83 3.65
N CYS A 334 13.53 -14.40 2.69
CA CYS A 334 13.17 -14.44 1.27
C CYS A 334 13.21 -15.84 0.65
N GLN A 335 13.75 -16.84 1.36
CA GLN A 335 13.91 -18.22 0.89
C GLN A 335 12.85 -19.17 1.49
N MET A 336 12.08 -18.73 2.50
CA MET A 336 10.99 -19.53 3.08
C MET A 336 10.02 -20.00 2.00
N ARG A 337 9.40 -21.15 2.21
CA ARG A 337 8.35 -21.66 1.33
C ARG A 337 7.02 -21.69 2.07
N CYS A 338 5.99 -21.20 1.42
CA CYS A 338 4.63 -21.38 1.88
C CYS A 338 4.24 -22.87 1.69
N VAL A 339 3.99 -23.58 2.78
CA VAL A 339 3.61 -25.00 2.73
C VAL A 339 2.12 -25.21 2.87
N LEU A 340 1.39 -24.21 3.39
CA LEU A 340 -0.06 -24.25 3.48
C LEU A 340 -0.62 -22.84 3.56
N THR A 341 -1.71 -22.60 2.83
CA THR A 341 -2.57 -21.41 2.99
C THR A 341 -3.99 -21.86 3.25
N MET A 342 -4.60 -21.29 4.28
CA MET A 342 -5.99 -21.50 4.66
C MET A 342 -6.72 -20.17 4.70
N VAL A 343 -7.93 -20.11 4.15
CA VAL A 343 -8.80 -18.92 4.19
C VAL A 343 -10.20 -19.35 4.61
N GLY A 344 -10.73 -18.71 5.65
CA GLY A 344 -12.06 -19.05 6.18
C GLY A 344 -12.19 -20.48 6.67
N GLY A 345 -11.09 -21.11 7.09
CA GLY A 345 -11.06 -22.52 7.52
C GLY A 345 -10.91 -23.54 6.39
N GLU A 346 -10.88 -23.11 5.12
CA GLU A 346 -10.65 -23.96 3.97
C GLU A 346 -9.18 -23.90 3.54
N VAL A 347 -8.54 -25.06 3.34
CA VAL A 347 -7.20 -25.14 2.77
C VAL A 347 -7.28 -24.84 1.28
N VAL A 348 -6.77 -23.68 0.87
CA VAL A 348 -6.79 -23.20 -0.52
C VAL A 348 -5.49 -23.50 -1.27
N GLN A 349 -4.40 -23.76 -0.52
CA GLN A 349 -3.10 -24.14 -1.08
C GLN A 349 -2.37 -25.07 -0.12
N ARG A 350 -1.73 -26.10 -0.70
CA ARG A 350 -0.81 -27.00 0.01
C ARG A 350 0.33 -27.38 -0.93
N ALA A 351 1.60 -27.18 -0.48
CA ALA A 351 2.80 -27.60 -1.22
C ALA A 351 3.05 -29.11 -1.11
#